data_2c13bfa2dbf2b982df392649b4f63a0d
#
_entry.id   2c13bfa2dbf2b982df392649b4f63a0d
#
_cell.length_a   1.000
_cell.length_b   1.000
_cell.length_c   1.000
_cell.angle_alpha   90.00
_cell.angle_beta   90.00
_cell.angle_gamma   90.00
#
_symmetry.space_group_name_H-M   'P 1'
#
loop_
_entity.id
_entity.type
_entity.pdbx_description
1 polymer ?
#
loop_
_entity_poly.entity_id
_entity_poly.type
_entity_poly.pdbx_seq_one_letter_code
_entity_poly.pdbx_strand_id
1 'polypeptide(L)'
;MGKSRSKVVRWQPSETPGVRYRLYWATCKAVAHNLDYADLGTITEVTLPDDIPSFPLIAGKIVLGVSAVTQSGNESEITTITGEIDFMIPGAPRNLRVED
;
A
#
# COMPACT_ATOMS: atom_id res chain seq x y z
N MET A 1 -5.02 -14.73 16.09
CA MET A 1 -5.17 -13.73 15.03
C MET A 1 -4.61 -14.24 13.73
N GLY A 2 -5.30 -13.96 12.63
CA GLY A 2 -4.84 -14.39 11.33
C GLY A 2 -3.67 -13.56 10.83
N LYS A 3 -3.04 -14.06 9.76
CA LYS A 3 -1.97 -13.35 9.05
C LYS A 3 -2.33 -13.22 7.58
N SER A 4 -2.01 -12.08 7.00
CA SER A 4 -2.03 -11.91 5.57
C SER A 4 -0.62 -12.08 5.00
N ARG A 5 -0.57 -12.35 3.71
CA ARG A 5 0.69 -12.49 3.00
C ARG A 5 1.20 -11.11 2.62
N SER A 6 2.44 -10.82 2.98
CA SER A 6 3.04 -9.51 2.72
C SER A 6 3.52 -9.39 1.29
N LYS A 7 3.51 -8.16 0.79
CA LYS A 7 4.12 -7.78 -0.48
C LYS A 7 5.05 -6.60 -0.28
N VAL A 8 6.20 -6.64 -0.94
CA VAL A 8 7.16 -5.54 -0.90
C VAL A 8 6.98 -4.69 -2.15
N VAL A 9 6.82 -3.39 -1.94
CA VAL A 9 6.72 -2.40 -3.03
C VAL A 9 7.96 -1.53 -2.99
N ARG A 10 8.61 -1.40 -4.14
CA ARG A 10 9.83 -0.60 -4.29
C ARG A 10 9.67 0.37 -5.44
N TRP A 11 10.39 1.49 -5.35
CA TRP A 11 10.45 2.46 -6.43
C TRP A 11 11.82 3.10 -6.49
N GLN A 12 12.14 3.69 -7.64
CA GLN A 12 13.39 4.42 -7.79
C GLN A 12 13.26 5.79 -7.15
N PRO A 13 14.32 6.26 -6.46
CA PRO A 13 14.27 7.59 -5.86
C PRO A 13 14.06 8.68 -6.90
N SER A 14 13.39 9.76 -6.50
CA SER A 14 13.30 10.96 -7.30
C SER A 14 14.69 11.56 -7.54
N GLU A 15 14.88 12.17 -8.69
CA GLU A 15 16.12 12.91 -8.97
C GLU A 15 16.23 14.19 -8.15
N THR A 16 15.11 14.68 -7.63
CA THR A 16 15.09 15.86 -6.79
C THR A 16 15.51 15.49 -5.37
N PRO A 17 16.55 16.11 -4.81
CA PRO A 17 16.98 15.80 -3.45
C PRO A 17 16.00 16.34 -2.40
N GLY A 18 16.01 15.72 -1.21
CA GLY A 18 15.25 16.20 -0.07
C GLY A 18 13.76 16.00 -0.16
N VAL A 19 13.28 15.12 -1.04
CA VAL A 19 11.85 14.83 -1.16
C VAL A 19 11.44 13.72 -0.20
N ARG A 20 10.16 13.72 0.12
CA ARG A 20 9.48 12.65 0.86
C ARG A 20 8.52 11.97 -0.09
N TYR A 21 8.13 10.76 0.23
CA TYR A 21 7.27 9.95 -0.64
C TYR A 21 5.91 9.73 -0.01
N ARG A 22 4.90 9.68 -0.88
CA ARG A 22 3.53 9.29 -0.50
C ARG A 22 3.13 8.09 -1.33
N LEU A 23 2.56 7.09 -0.67
CA LEU A 23 1.98 5.94 -1.33
C LEU A 23 0.47 6.09 -1.33
N TYR A 24 -0.11 6.05 -2.51
CA TYR A 24 -1.56 6.10 -2.73
C TYR A 24 -2.05 4.72 -3.11
N TRP A 25 -3.32 4.46 -2.82
CA TRP A 25 -3.95 3.22 -3.26
C TRP A 25 -5.40 3.47 -3.65
N ALA A 26 -5.88 2.63 -4.59
CA ALA A 26 -7.26 2.66 -5.04
C ALA A 26 -7.66 1.29 -5.55
N THR A 27 -8.91 0.92 -5.35
CA THR A 27 -9.46 -0.33 -5.88
C THR A 27 -10.14 -0.11 -7.23
N CYS A 28 -10.10 1.10 -7.74
CA CYS A 28 -10.67 1.49 -9.03
C CYS A 28 -9.56 1.82 -10.03
N LYS A 29 -9.94 2.35 -11.18
CA LYS A 29 -9.06 2.44 -12.35
C LYS A 29 -7.89 3.42 -12.26
N ALA A 30 -7.92 4.38 -11.37
CA ALA A 30 -6.90 5.42 -11.33
C ALA A 30 -6.65 5.89 -9.91
N VAL A 31 -5.41 6.31 -9.66
CA VAL A 31 -5.00 6.94 -8.42
C VAL A 31 -4.89 8.43 -8.66
N ALA A 32 -5.44 9.21 -7.75
CA ALA A 32 -5.40 10.66 -7.81
C ALA A 32 -4.92 11.25 -6.48
N HIS A 33 -4.48 12.50 -6.50
CA HIS A 33 -3.92 13.15 -5.32
C HIS A 33 -4.92 13.35 -4.18
N ASN A 34 -6.22 13.18 -4.44
CA ASN A 34 -7.27 13.32 -3.42
C ASN A 34 -7.71 11.99 -2.82
N LEU A 35 -7.01 10.90 -3.11
CA LEU A 35 -7.33 9.58 -2.56
C LEU A 35 -6.53 9.31 -1.29
N ASP A 36 -6.84 8.18 -0.65
CA ASP A 36 -6.12 7.75 0.53
C ASP A 36 -4.64 7.52 0.25
N TYR A 37 -3.81 7.98 1.16
CA TYR A 37 -2.37 7.83 1.02
C TYR A 37 -1.70 7.71 2.38
N ALA A 38 -0.44 7.28 2.36
CA ALA A 38 0.43 7.26 3.53
C ALA A 38 1.70 8.03 3.23
N ASP A 39 2.13 8.87 4.18
CA ASP A 39 3.43 9.53 4.12
C ASP A 39 4.50 8.55 4.57
N LEU A 40 5.48 8.31 3.71
CA LEU A 40 6.53 7.31 3.97
C LEU A 40 7.89 7.92 4.32
N GLY A 41 8.01 9.25 4.32
CA GLY A 41 9.29 9.88 4.52
C GLY A 41 10.24 9.65 3.34
N THR A 42 11.49 9.36 3.62
CA THR A 42 12.52 9.25 2.58
C THR A 42 12.79 7.82 2.11
N ILE A 43 12.05 6.85 2.58
CA ILE A 43 12.21 5.44 2.18
C ILE A 43 11.72 5.23 0.76
N THR A 44 12.28 4.23 0.08
CA THR A 44 11.90 3.86 -1.30
C THR A 44 11.37 2.44 -1.37
N GLU A 45 11.00 1.88 -0.24
CA GLU A 45 10.49 0.52 -0.14
C GLU A 45 9.54 0.42 1.03
N VAL A 46 8.48 -0.35 0.86
CA VAL A 46 7.48 -0.57 1.92
C VAL A 46 6.93 -1.98 1.81
N THR A 47 6.65 -2.60 2.95
CA THR A 47 6.03 -3.91 3.02
C THR A 47 4.55 -3.75 3.34
N LEU A 48 3.70 -4.21 2.43
CA LEU A 48 2.26 -4.13 2.60
C LEU A 48 1.69 -5.45 3.13
N PRO A 49 0.72 -5.41 3.99
CA PRO A 49 0.10 -4.24 4.63
C PRO A 49 0.80 -3.79 5.92
N ASP A 50 1.88 -4.47 6.30
CA ASP A 50 2.48 -4.38 7.63
C ASP A 50 2.96 -2.97 7.98
N ASP A 51 3.61 -2.29 7.02
CA ASP A 51 4.21 -0.97 7.26
C ASP A 51 3.20 0.16 7.21
N ILE A 52 1.97 -0.10 6.77
CA ILE A 52 0.92 0.92 6.66
C ILE A 52 -0.32 0.45 7.40
N PRO A 53 -0.49 0.86 8.67
CA PRO A 53 -1.63 0.40 9.48
C PRO A 53 -3.00 0.72 8.87
N SER A 54 -3.10 1.80 8.10
CA SER A 54 -4.35 2.20 7.46
C SER A 54 -4.63 1.49 6.14
N PHE A 55 -3.71 0.65 5.66
CA PHE A 55 -3.91 -0.06 4.41
C PHE A 55 -5.02 -1.11 4.55
N PRO A 56 -5.96 -1.17 3.59
CA PRO A 56 -7.09 -2.08 3.71
C PRO A 56 -6.68 -3.55 3.54
N LEU A 57 -7.29 -4.42 4.32
CA LEU A 57 -7.08 -5.87 4.22
C LEU A 57 -8.11 -6.44 3.22
N ILE A 58 -7.84 -6.26 1.95
CA ILE A 58 -8.72 -6.64 0.85
C ILE A 58 -8.00 -7.57 -0.11
N ALA A 59 -8.76 -8.19 -1.00
CA ALA A 59 -8.24 -9.00 -2.10
C ALA A 59 -8.74 -8.46 -3.43
N GLY A 60 -7.99 -8.70 -4.49
CA GLY A 60 -8.32 -8.32 -5.84
C GLY A 60 -7.34 -7.34 -6.44
N LYS A 61 -7.77 -6.69 -7.51
CA LYS A 61 -6.91 -5.71 -8.19
C LYS A 61 -6.86 -4.40 -7.43
N ILE A 62 -5.66 -3.87 -7.32
CA ILE A 62 -5.42 -2.58 -6.70
C ILE A 62 -4.46 -1.78 -7.58
N VAL A 63 -4.67 -0.49 -7.61
CA VAL A 63 -3.71 0.44 -8.22
C VAL A 63 -2.95 1.11 -7.09
N LEU A 64 -1.64 1.03 -7.16
CA LEU A 64 -0.74 1.70 -6.23
C LEU A 64 -0.06 2.85 -6.95
N GLY A 65 0.14 3.95 -6.25
CA GLY A 65 0.83 5.09 -6.81
C GLY A 65 1.79 5.70 -5.82
N VAL A 66 2.90 6.21 -6.32
CA VAL A 66 3.90 6.89 -5.48
C VAL A 66 4.18 8.27 -6.06
N SER A 67 4.20 9.27 -5.20
CA SER A 67 4.61 10.61 -5.53
C SER A 67 5.75 11.07 -4.65
N ALA A 68 6.47 12.10 -5.10
CA ALA A 68 7.51 12.76 -4.33
C ALA A 68 7.03 14.15 -3.94
N VAL A 69 7.29 14.55 -2.69
CA VAL A 69 6.83 15.82 -2.14
C VAL A 69 8.03 16.59 -1.61
N THR A 70 8.17 17.85 -2.03
CA THR A 70 9.22 18.74 -1.54
C THR A 70 8.86 19.30 -0.17
N GLN A 71 9.86 19.89 0.51
CA GLN A 71 9.62 20.54 1.80
C GLN A 71 8.63 21.70 1.70
N SER A 72 8.54 22.35 0.56
CA SER A 72 7.58 23.43 0.34
C SER A 72 6.19 22.93 0.00
N GLY A 73 6.00 21.63 -0.10
CA GLY A 73 4.68 21.05 -0.33
C GLY A 73 4.31 20.79 -1.78
N ASN A 74 5.25 20.97 -2.71
CA ASN A 74 5.00 20.63 -4.12
C ASN A 74 5.08 19.12 -4.30
N GLU A 75 4.10 18.58 -4.99
CA GLU A 75 3.99 17.14 -5.21
C GLU A 75 4.15 16.80 -6.69
N SER A 76 4.91 15.74 -6.96
CA SER A 76 5.11 15.25 -8.32
C SER A 76 3.87 14.57 -8.88
N GLU A 77 3.93 14.24 -10.16
CA GLU A 77 3.01 13.27 -10.76
C GLU A 77 3.08 11.95 -10.00
N ILE A 78 1.98 11.21 -10.01
CA ILE A 78 1.92 9.89 -9.37
C ILE A 78 2.35 8.83 -10.38
N THR A 79 3.39 8.09 -10.03
CA THR A 79 3.79 6.91 -10.79
C THR A 79 2.98 5.72 -10.30
N THR A 80 2.28 5.04 -11.20
CA THR A 80 1.33 4.00 -10.82
C THR A 80 1.72 2.63 -11.31
N ILE A 81 1.25 1.63 -10.58
CA ILE A 81 1.32 0.22 -10.97
C ILE A 81 0.01 -0.45 -10.55
N THR A 82 -0.48 -1.34 -11.41
CA THR A 82 -1.64 -2.16 -11.09
C THR A 82 -1.17 -3.57 -10.74
N GLY A 83 -1.68 -4.10 -9.65
CA GLY A 83 -1.35 -5.45 -9.22
C GLY A 83 -2.53 -6.14 -8.57
N GLU A 84 -2.34 -7.41 -8.27
CA GLU A 84 -3.31 -8.16 -7.49
C GLU A 84 -2.75 -8.42 -6.11
N ILE A 85 -3.59 -8.26 -5.12
CA ILE A 85 -3.26 -8.50 -3.72
C ILE A 85 -4.29 -9.42 -3.11
N ASP A 86 -3.88 -10.09 -2.04
CA ASP A 86 -4.79 -10.86 -1.21
C ASP A 86 -4.35 -10.67 0.24
N PHE A 87 -4.83 -9.61 0.84
CA PHE A 87 -4.57 -9.31 2.24
C PHE A 87 -5.75 -9.64 3.14
N MET A 88 -6.81 -10.25 2.58
CA MET A 88 -7.94 -10.67 3.38
C MET A 88 -7.53 -11.77 4.34
N ILE A 89 -7.89 -11.58 5.60
CA ILE A 89 -7.69 -12.59 6.62
C ILE A 89 -8.98 -13.38 6.72
N PRO A 90 -8.96 -14.70 6.46
CA PRO A 90 -10.18 -15.49 6.55
C PRO A 90 -10.67 -15.58 7.99
N GLY A 91 -11.95 -15.79 8.15
CA GLY A 91 -12.51 -16.10 9.44
C GLY A 91 -11.96 -17.43 9.96
N ALA A 92 -11.75 -17.52 11.26
CA ALA A 92 -11.28 -18.76 11.86
C ALA A 92 -12.37 -19.84 11.75
N PRO A 93 -12.00 -21.12 11.55
CA PRO A 93 -12.97 -22.22 11.61
C PRO A 93 -13.66 -22.25 12.98
N ARG A 94 -14.87 -22.72 12.99
CA ARG A 94 -15.68 -22.79 14.21
C ARG A 94 -15.93 -24.23 14.61
N ASN A 95 -16.31 -24.40 15.86
CA ASN A 95 -16.79 -25.67 16.37
C ASN A 95 -15.79 -26.81 16.19
N LEU A 96 -14.52 -26.50 16.46
CA LEU A 96 -13.50 -27.55 16.47
C LEU A 96 -13.90 -28.64 17.47
N ARG A 97 -13.92 -29.89 17.00
CA ARG A 97 -14.28 -31.03 17.84
C ARG A 97 -13.60 -32.27 17.33
N VAL A 98 -13.47 -33.22 18.26
CA VAL A 98 -12.91 -34.54 17.92
C VAL A 98 -14.09 -35.49 17.69
N GLU A 99 -14.09 -36.15 16.55
CA GLU A 99 -15.07 -37.20 16.24
C GLU A 99 -14.47 -38.56 16.51
N ASP A 100 -15.30 -39.45 17.06
CA ASP A 100 -14.88 -40.83 17.33
C ASP A 100 -15.22 -41.77 16.21
#